data_9a832ef24084433c3daa8e615748d1ba
#
_entry.id   9a832ef24084433c3daa8e615748d1ba
#
_cell.length_a   1.000
_cell.length_b   1.000
_cell.length_c   1.000
_cell.angle_alpha   90.00
_cell.angle_beta   90.00
_cell.angle_gamma   90.00
#
_symmetry.space_group_name_H-M   'P 1'
#
loop_
_entity.id
_entity.type
_entity.pdbx_description
1 polymer ?
#
loop_
_entity_poly.entity_id
_entity_poly.type
_entity_poly.pdbx_seq_one_letter_code
_entity_poly.pdbx_strand_id
1 'polypeptide(L)'
;MRNPLAVLGQMAVAVAVAAIVSVVSLVAISRVEWPAYNTSNQLHALTTVGQFGCLVGLFASGWLWRRGRKLPARGGVLVFLSAFTVATLGMPLGATRLYLFGISVDQQFRTEYLTRLADSPALHDMTYYGLPPFYPPGWFWLGGRLAALTGTPAWEMFKPWAIISITIAVVLAFVLWASLIRFEYALIVATATTAAALAYSPAEPYAAIITVLLPPVFVLAWSGLRGKTRNGGWAAVIGTGVFLGVAALFYTLLLAYAAFTLTIMALALVVTRRSAEPLLRLAVIAAISIAMWLVGLGPWLLAALRGKPADTGTAQHYLPSVGAELEFPMLHPTLLGALCMLGTVWLVWRATSSTRAGALAIAVLAVYAWSLLSMLTTLAGTTLLSFRLNPTLTVLLTAAGAFGFIEVTNAVKARVNPENARRVVAVAATLGAVGALTYSQDIPDVLRSDIVVAYTDTDGYGQRADRRPPGAERYYREIDARILEKTGVPRDETVVLTADYSFLSYYPYYGFQGLTSHYANPLAQFEERAEAIESWAMLESADDFIAALDALPFRPPTVFLMRRGADDTYTLRLAADVYPNQPNVRRYHVALDEALFEDPRFDVSTIGPFVLAIRLPN
;
A
#
# COMPACT_ATOMS: atom_id res chain seq x y z
N MET A 1 5.77 -29.65 9.14
CA MET A 1 4.75 -28.85 8.43
C MET A 1 3.49 -29.70 8.27
N ARG A 2 2.33 -29.07 8.34
CA ARG A 2 1.03 -29.70 8.07
C ARG A 2 0.90 -30.04 6.60
N ASN A 3 -0.10 -30.88 6.24
CA ASN A 3 -0.41 -31.17 4.84
C ASN A 3 -0.69 -29.85 4.10
N PRO A 4 -0.01 -29.55 2.96
CA PRO A 4 -0.19 -28.29 2.22
C PRO A 4 -1.64 -28.06 1.79
N LEU A 5 -2.36 -29.09 1.35
CA LEU A 5 -3.77 -28.96 0.97
C LEU A 5 -4.67 -28.56 2.15
N ALA A 6 -4.37 -29.08 3.36
CA ALA A 6 -5.09 -28.66 4.56
C ALA A 6 -4.80 -27.19 4.95
N VAL A 7 -3.60 -26.71 4.67
CA VAL A 7 -3.25 -25.28 4.87
C VAL A 7 -4.00 -24.41 3.87
N LEU A 8 -4.03 -24.78 2.61
CA LEU A 8 -4.79 -24.07 1.57
C LEU A 8 -6.29 -24.01 1.90
N GLY A 9 -6.88 -25.12 2.35
CA GLY A 9 -8.27 -25.14 2.82
C GLY A 9 -8.51 -24.20 4.02
N GLN A 10 -7.55 -24.13 4.98
CA GLN A 10 -7.64 -23.20 6.09
C GLN A 10 -7.50 -21.73 5.64
N MET A 11 -6.65 -21.45 4.64
CA MET A 11 -6.53 -20.12 4.03
C MET A 11 -7.83 -19.69 3.35
N ALA A 12 -8.47 -20.58 2.58
CA ALA A 12 -9.75 -20.29 1.92
C ALA A 12 -10.85 -19.95 2.96
N VAL A 13 -10.95 -20.72 4.04
CA VAL A 13 -11.87 -20.41 5.15
C VAL A 13 -11.52 -19.08 5.81
N ALA A 14 -10.24 -18.80 6.03
CA ALA A 14 -9.79 -17.54 6.63
C ALA A 14 -10.17 -16.34 5.76
N VAL A 15 -9.97 -16.42 4.45
CA VAL A 15 -10.38 -15.38 3.48
C VAL A 15 -11.89 -15.14 3.55
N ALA A 16 -12.70 -16.21 3.53
CA ALA A 16 -14.14 -16.09 3.61
C ALA A 16 -14.60 -15.42 4.92
N VAL A 17 -14.06 -15.85 6.06
CA VAL A 17 -14.38 -15.25 7.37
C VAL A 17 -13.96 -13.79 7.41
N ALA A 18 -12.75 -13.44 6.95
CA ALA A 18 -12.27 -12.07 6.92
C ALA A 18 -13.16 -11.17 6.04
N ALA A 19 -13.52 -11.64 4.84
CA ALA A 19 -14.39 -10.90 3.95
C ALA A 19 -15.78 -10.67 4.58
N ILE A 20 -16.41 -11.71 5.13
CA ILE A 20 -17.74 -11.60 5.77
C ILE A 20 -17.67 -10.65 6.97
N VAL A 21 -16.72 -10.82 7.89
CA VAL A 21 -16.59 -9.96 9.07
C VAL A 21 -16.35 -8.53 8.66
N SER A 22 -15.46 -8.29 7.70
CA SER A 22 -15.16 -6.94 7.22
C SER A 22 -16.37 -6.28 6.57
N VAL A 23 -17.05 -6.96 5.65
CA VAL A 23 -18.23 -6.41 4.96
C VAL A 23 -19.34 -6.09 5.97
N VAL A 24 -19.69 -7.06 6.85
CA VAL A 24 -20.74 -6.86 7.86
C VAL A 24 -20.38 -5.68 8.78
N SER A 25 -19.15 -5.61 9.25
CA SER A 25 -18.72 -4.53 10.16
C SER A 25 -18.68 -3.17 9.47
N LEU A 26 -18.15 -3.10 8.23
CA LEU A 26 -18.12 -1.84 7.47
C LEU A 26 -19.53 -1.35 7.10
N VAL A 27 -20.42 -2.26 6.72
CA VAL A 27 -21.85 -1.93 6.49
C VAL A 27 -22.50 -1.44 7.79
N ALA A 28 -22.25 -2.09 8.92
CA ALA A 28 -22.78 -1.63 10.21
C ALA A 28 -22.26 -0.23 10.57
N ILE A 29 -20.96 0.03 10.39
CA ILE A 29 -20.35 1.35 10.61
C ILE A 29 -20.99 2.39 9.68
N SER A 30 -21.18 2.09 8.40
CA SER A 30 -21.74 3.04 7.42
C SER A 30 -23.23 3.40 7.66
N ARG A 31 -23.95 2.61 8.45
CA ARG A 31 -25.38 2.87 8.82
C ARG A 31 -25.54 3.81 10.00
N VAL A 32 -24.46 4.16 10.67
CA VAL A 32 -24.47 5.05 11.83
C VAL A 32 -24.03 6.44 11.39
N GLU A 33 -24.74 7.47 11.81
CA GLU A 33 -24.31 8.85 11.63
C GLU A 33 -23.25 9.19 12.69
N TRP A 34 -22.00 9.28 12.25
CA TRP A 34 -20.86 9.57 13.12
C TRP A 34 -20.55 11.06 13.17
N PRO A 35 -20.12 11.59 14.33
CA PRO A 35 -19.59 12.95 14.41
C PRO A 35 -18.28 13.06 13.64
N ALA A 36 -17.96 14.24 13.15
CA ALA A 36 -16.65 14.52 12.54
C ALA A 36 -15.51 14.23 13.53
N TYR A 37 -14.46 13.54 13.08
CA TYR A 37 -13.35 13.06 13.93
C TYR A 37 -12.67 14.19 14.73
N ASN A 38 -12.41 15.32 14.09
CA ASN A 38 -11.70 16.46 14.69
C ASN A 38 -12.56 17.29 15.67
N THR A 39 -13.86 17.00 15.77
CA THR A 39 -14.79 17.71 16.67
C THR A 39 -15.25 16.85 17.85
N SER A 40 -14.92 15.54 17.85
CA SER A 40 -15.38 14.61 18.87
C SER A 40 -14.40 13.45 19.07
N ASN A 41 -14.12 13.11 20.33
CA ASN A 41 -13.38 11.91 20.70
C ASN A 41 -14.25 10.64 20.73
N GLN A 42 -15.50 10.70 20.28
CA GLN A 42 -16.43 9.57 20.37
C GLN A 42 -15.96 8.39 19.51
N LEU A 43 -15.52 8.65 18.27
CA LEU A 43 -14.99 7.60 17.39
C LEU A 43 -13.73 6.97 17.96
N HIS A 44 -12.84 7.77 18.56
CA HIS A 44 -11.63 7.27 19.22
C HIS A 44 -11.99 6.35 20.40
N ALA A 45 -12.89 6.79 21.27
CA ALA A 45 -13.34 5.99 22.42
C ALA A 45 -13.97 4.66 21.98
N LEU A 46 -14.83 4.67 20.94
CA LEU A 46 -15.46 3.47 20.40
C LEU A 46 -14.44 2.55 19.70
N THR A 47 -13.42 3.12 19.06
CA THR A 47 -12.29 2.34 18.51
C THR A 47 -11.60 1.56 19.63
N THR A 48 -11.26 2.23 20.73
CA THR A 48 -10.64 1.60 21.90
C THR A 48 -11.52 0.49 22.51
N VAL A 49 -12.84 0.72 22.63
CA VAL A 49 -13.78 -0.31 23.09
C VAL A 49 -13.81 -1.51 22.14
N GLY A 50 -13.85 -1.26 20.82
CA GLY A 50 -13.80 -2.32 19.81
C GLY A 50 -12.51 -3.13 19.87
N GLN A 51 -11.37 -2.46 19.98
CA GLN A 51 -10.04 -3.09 20.11
C GLN A 51 -9.97 -3.95 21.38
N PHE A 52 -10.42 -3.41 22.53
CA PHE A 52 -10.47 -4.14 23.79
C PHE A 52 -11.32 -5.40 23.67
N GLY A 53 -12.54 -5.30 23.13
CA GLY A 53 -13.43 -6.45 22.91
C GLY A 53 -12.78 -7.52 22.03
N CYS A 54 -12.09 -7.12 20.96
CA CYS A 54 -11.37 -8.03 20.08
C CYS A 54 -10.20 -8.72 20.80
N LEU A 55 -9.39 -7.99 21.59
CA LEU A 55 -8.29 -8.56 22.37
C LEU A 55 -8.79 -9.56 23.42
N VAL A 56 -9.91 -9.27 24.11
CA VAL A 56 -10.57 -10.21 25.01
C VAL A 56 -11.04 -11.47 24.27
N GLY A 57 -11.61 -11.31 23.08
CA GLY A 57 -12.01 -12.42 22.21
C GLY A 57 -10.83 -13.29 21.76
N LEU A 58 -9.67 -12.67 21.43
CA LEU A 58 -8.43 -13.39 21.11
C LEU A 58 -7.89 -14.15 22.31
N PHE A 59 -7.93 -13.55 23.51
CA PHE A 59 -7.56 -14.21 24.74
C PHE A 59 -8.49 -15.40 25.05
N ALA A 60 -9.80 -15.22 24.92
CA ALA A 60 -10.79 -16.28 25.07
C ALA A 60 -10.57 -17.43 24.06
N SER A 61 -10.19 -17.10 22.82
CA SER A 61 -9.84 -18.09 21.80
C SER A 61 -8.61 -18.92 22.19
N GLY A 62 -7.58 -18.29 22.75
CA GLY A 62 -6.41 -18.97 23.32
C GLY A 62 -6.76 -19.88 24.52
N TRP A 63 -7.68 -19.42 25.35
CA TRP A 63 -8.19 -20.21 26.48
C TRP A 63 -9.02 -21.43 26.02
N LEU A 64 -9.91 -21.26 25.02
CA LEU A 64 -10.65 -22.38 24.42
C LEU A 64 -9.73 -23.42 23.81
N TRP A 65 -8.64 -22.99 23.15
CA TRP A 65 -7.63 -23.90 22.63
C TRP A 65 -7.01 -24.78 23.72
N ARG A 66 -6.64 -24.18 24.85
CA ARG A 66 -6.09 -24.91 26.01
C ARG A 66 -7.10 -25.86 26.63
N ARG A 67 -8.40 -25.55 26.51
CA ARG A 67 -9.50 -26.42 26.93
C ARG A 67 -9.81 -27.56 25.94
N GLY A 68 -9.02 -27.70 24.88
CA GLY A 68 -9.21 -28.72 23.85
C GLY A 68 -10.26 -28.39 22.78
N ARG A 69 -10.97 -27.25 22.89
CA ARG A 69 -11.99 -26.80 21.93
C ARG A 69 -11.32 -26.12 20.72
N LYS A 70 -10.67 -26.94 19.87
CA LYS A 70 -9.78 -26.45 18.81
C LYS A 70 -10.52 -25.71 17.68
N LEU A 71 -11.71 -26.18 17.29
CA LEU A 71 -12.47 -25.58 16.17
C LEU A 71 -12.99 -24.18 16.52
N PRO A 72 -13.75 -23.98 17.64
CA PRO A 72 -14.20 -22.65 18.03
C PRO A 72 -13.03 -21.71 18.36
N ALA A 73 -11.89 -22.22 18.89
CA ALA A 73 -10.70 -21.42 19.11
C ALA A 73 -10.14 -20.83 17.81
N ARG A 74 -10.04 -21.66 16.74
CA ARG A 74 -9.58 -21.18 15.43
C ARG A 74 -10.55 -20.19 14.81
N GLY A 75 -11.84 -20.51 14.80
CA GLY A 75 -12.88 -19.61 14.30
C GLY A 75 -12.86 -18.27 15.05
N GLY A 76 -12.74 -18.31 16.38
CA GLY A 76 -12.63 -17.11 17.20
C GLY A 76 -11.44 -16.24 16.84
N VAL A 77 -10.24 -16.83 16.62
CA VAL A 77 -9.07 -16.04 16.18
C VAL A 77 -9.32 -15.36 14.84
N LEU A 78 -9.89 -16.08 13.86
CA LEU A 78 -10.17 -15.49 12.55
C LEU A 78 -11.18 -14.33 12.66
N VAL A 79 -12.24 -14.50 13.44
CA VAL A 79 -13.25 -13.45 13.65
C VAL A 79 -12.67 -12.26 14.40
N PHE A 80 -11.96 -12.47 15.51
CA PHE A 80 -11.49 -11.36 16.35
C PHE A 80 -10.27 -10.63 15.77
N LEU A 81 -9.38 -11.29 15.02
CA LEU A 81 -8.35 -10.58 14.25
C LEU A 81 -8.95 -9.75 13.12
N SER A 82 -9.96 -10.28 12.43
CA SER A 82 -10.67 -9.52 11.40
C SER A 82 -11.38 -8.31 12.01
N ALA A 83 -12.14 -8.51 13.08
CA ALA A 83 -12.84 -7.44 13.78
C ALA A 83 -11.86 -6.39 14.35
N PHE A 84 -10.70 -6.82 14.87
CA PHE A 84 -9.65 -5.92 15.36
C PHE A 84 -9.13 -5.00 14.24
N THR A 85 -8.86 -5.56 13.06
CA THR A 85 -8.40 -4.78 11.90
C THR A 85 -9.45 -3.75 11.48
N VAL A 86 -10.73 -4.18 11.37
CA VAL A 86 -11.82 -3.28 10.99
C VAL A 86 -12.09 -2.22 12.07
N ALA A 87 -12.08 -2.59 13.35
CA ALA A 87 -12.25 -1.62 14.44
C ALA A 87 -11.14 -0.57 14.44
N THR A 88 -9.89 -1.00 14.22
CA THR A 88 -8.73 -0.10 14.25
C THR A 88 -8.70 0.87 13.07
N LEU A 89 -9.08 0.45 11.85
CA LEU A 89 -9.05 1.31 10.65
C LEU A 89 -10.43 1.88 10.31
N GLY A 90 -11.48 1.06 10.39
CA GLY A 90 -12.82 1.42 9.94
C GLY A 90 -13.55 2.38 10.88
N MET A 91 -13.38 2.23 12.20
CA MET A 91 -14.03 3.12 13.17
C MET A 91 -13.49 4.56 13.12
N PRO A 92 -12.16 4.82 13.12
CA PRO A 92 -11.65 6.18 12.97
C PRO A 92 -12.06 6.84 11.65
N LEU A 93 -12.27 6.06 10.59
CA LEU A 93 -12.72 6.52 9.29
C LEU A 93 -14.26 6.41 9.11
N GLY A 94 -15.02 6.20 10.18
CA GLY A 94 -16.45 5.92 10.13
C GLY A 94 -17.27 7.02 9.46
N ALA A 95 -16.95 8.30 9.70
CA ALA A 95 -17.68 9.43 9.16
C ALA A 95 -17.22 9.88 7.76
N THR A 96 -16.06 9.46 7.30
CA THR A 96 -15.55 9.80 5.95
C THR A 96 -15.78 8.66 4.96
N ARG A 97 -16.00 8.99 3.69
CA ARG A 97 -15.98 8.02 2.59
C ARG A 97 -14.57 7.75 2.07
N LEU A 98 -13.65 8.67 2.31
CA LEU A 98 -12.27 8.57 1.87
C LEU A 98 -11.45 7.67 2.80
N TYR A 99 -10.36 7.15 2.27
CA TYR A 99 -9.36 6.40 3.03
C TYR A 99 -8.28 7.33 3.58
N LEU A 100 -7.30 6.80 4.30
CA LEU A 100 -6.13 7.53 4.81
C LEU A 100 -5.50 8.40 3.71
N PHE A 101 -5.11 9.63 4.02
CA PHE A 101 -4.63 10.67 3.09
C PHE A 101 -5.70 11.20 2.11
N GLY A 102 -6.98 10.84 2.24
CA GLY A 102 -8.06 11.42 1.44
C GLY A 102 -7.88 11.21 -0.07
N ILE A 103 -7.71 12.29 -0.81
CA ILE A 103 -7.33 12.35 -2.23
C ILE A 103 -6.06 13.23 -2.39
N SER A 104 -5.27 13.35 -1.35
CA SER A 104 -4.06 14.17 -1.34
C SER A 104 -2.79 13.32 -1.49
N VAL A 105 -1.71 13.97 -1.91
CA VAL A 105 -0.38 13.36 -2.06
C VAL A 105 -0.44 12.09 -2.94
N ASP A 106 0.19 11.02 -2.51
CA ASP A 106 0.24 9.73 -3.22
C ASP A 106 -1.15 9.10 -3.40
N GLN A 107 -2.13 9.47 -2.58
CA GLN A 107 -3.47 8.91 -2.67
C GLN A 107 -4.21 9.33 -3.95
N GLN A 108 -3.81 10.44 -4.57
CA GLN A 108 -4.35 10.86 -5.88
C GLN A 108 -4.10 9.79 -6.94
N PHE A 109 -2.81 9.44 -7.19
CA PHE A 109 -2.49 8.46 -8.23
C PHE A 109 -3.03 7.05 -7.89
N ARG A 110 -3.05 6.68 -6.60
CA ARG A 110 -3.61 5.38 -6.17
C ARG A 110 -5.08 5.28 -6.50
N THR A 111 -5.84 6.35 -6.24
CA THR A 111 -7.28 6.39 -6.54
C THR A 111 -7.51 6.48 -8.05
N GLU A 112 -6.73 7.29 -8.77
CA GLU A 112 -6.74 7.37 -10.23
C GLU A 112 -6.54 5.98 -10.87
N TYR A 113 -5.56 5.21 -10.38
CA TYR A 113 -5.30 3.88 -10.91
C TYR A 113 -6.44 2.90 -10.65
N LEU A 114 -7.03 2.94 -9.45
CA LEU A 114 -8.20 2.12 -9.14
C LEU A 114 -9.40 2.52 -10.02
N THR A 115 -9.59 3.83 -10.27
CA THR A 115 -10.63 4.38 -11.15
C THR A 115 -10.44 3.90 -12.59
N ARG A 116 -9.21 3.95 -13.12
CA ARG A 116 -8.87 3.41 -14.45
C ARG A 116 -9.22 1.93 -14.57
N LEU A 117 -8.85 1.14 -13.57
CA LEU A 117 -9.07 -0.31 -13.58
C LEU A 117 -10.49 -0.71 -13.14
N ALA A 118 -11.31 0.22 -12.65
CA ALA A 118 -12.75 0.03 -12.45
C ALA A 118 -13.51 0.22 -13.77
N ASP A 119 -13.09 1.19 -14.57
CA ASP A 119 -13.69 1.52 -15.85
C ASP A 119 -13.50 0.37 -16.86
N SER A 120 -12.26 -0.12 -17.01
CA SER A 120 -11.93 -1.21 -17.94
C SER A 120 -11.20 -2.37 -17.26
N PRO A 121 -11.48 -3.66 -17.64
CA PRO A 121 -10.71 -4.81 -17.21
C PRO A 121 -9.34 -4.91 -17.89
N ALA A 122 -9.11 -4.16 -18.97
CA ALA A 122 -7.85 -4.17 -19.68
C ALA A 122 -6.75 -3.45 -18.87
N LEU A 123 -5.52 -3.92 -19.03
CA LEU A 123 -4.37 -3.35 -18.34
C LEU A 123 -3.87 -2.13 -19.12
N HIS A 124 -4.26 -0.96 -18.64
CA HIS A 124 -3.82 0.34 -19.16
C HIS A 124 -3.02 1.11 -18.10
N ASP A 125 -2.22 2.05 -18.57
CA ASP A 125 -1.60 3.05 -17.70
C ASP A 125 -2.67 3.86 -16.94
N MET A 126 -2.36 4.32 -15.73
CA MET A 126 -3.31 5.08 -14.93
C MET A 126 -3.66 6.42 -15.57
N THR A 127 -2.68 7.12 -16.12
CA THR A 127 -2.79 8.50 -16.59
C THR A 127 -2.76 8.60 -18.12
N TYR A 128 -1.85 7.87 -18.79
CA TYR A 128 -1.51 8.15 -20.19
C TYR A 128 -2.25 7.26 -21.18
N TYR A 129 -2.89 7.89 -22.17
CA TYR A 129 -3.63 7.18 -23.21
C TYR A 129 -2.74 6.28 -24.06
N GLY A 130 -3.20 5.05 -24.28
CA GLY A 130 -2.57 4.08 -25.18
C GLY A 130 -1.31 3.40 -24.62
N LEU A 131 -0.88 3.70 -23.39
CA LEU A 131 0.26 3.06 -22.76
C LEU A 131 -0.14 1.86 -21.89
N PRO A 132 0.70 0.82 -21.84
CA PRO A 132 0.54 -0.29 -20.90
C PRO A 132 0.92 0.15 -19.47
N PRO A 133 0.45 -0.56 -18.43
CA PRO A 133 0.68 -0.18 -17.05
C PRO A 133 2.16 -0.33 -16.66
N PHE A 134 2.75 0.71 -16.11
CA PHE A 134 4.09 0.68 -15.50
C PHE A 134 4.03 0.34 -14.00
N TYR A 135 3.03 0.84 -13.29
CA TYR A 135 2.83 0.54 -11.88
C TYR A 135 2.17 -0.84 -11.72
N PRO A 136 2.54 -1.67 -10.68
CA PRO A 136 1.96 -2.99 -10.49
C PRO A 136 0.44 -2.97 -10.37
N PRO A 137 -0.31 -3.65 -11.26
CA PRO A 137 -1.75 -3.47 -11.36
C PRO A 137 -2.57 -4.33 -10.39
N GLY A 138 -2.02 -5.41 -9.85
CA GLY A 138 -2.80 -6.51 -9.29
C GLY A 138 -3.77 -6.11 -8.17
N TRP A 139 -3.32 -5.34 -7.17
CA TRP A 139 -4.17 -4.89 -6.08
C TRP A 139 -5.26 -3.92 -6.58
N PHE A 140 -4.89 -3.00 -7.45
CA PHE A 140 -5.80 -2.00 -8.04
C PHE A 140 -6.81 -2.65 -8.99
N TRP A 141 -6.37 -3.65 -9.77
CA TRP A 141 -7.25 -4.40 -10.66
C TRP A 141 -8.33 -5.15 -9.88
N LEU A 142 -7.96 -5.85 -8.80
CA LEU A 142 -8.93 -6.57 -7.95
C LEU A 142 -9.96 -5.60 -7.34
N GLY A 143 -9.51 -4.48 -6.80
CA GLY A 143 -10.37 -3.43 -6.24
C GLY A 143 -11.24 -2.77 -7.29
N GLY A 144 -10.68 -2.47 -8.46
CA GLY A 144 -11.40 -1.91 -9.60
C GLY A 144 -12.49 -2.85 -10.12
N ARG A 145 -12.19 -4.15 -10.26
CA ARG A 145 -13.23 -5.14 -10.64
C ARG A 145 -14.33 -5.27 -9.59
N LEU A 146 -13.97 -5.17 -8.30
CA LEU A 146 -14.98 -5.17 -7.24
C LEU A 146 -15.86 -3.91 -7.31
N ALA A 147 -15.28 -2.75 -7.58
CA ALA A 147 -16.02 -1.50 -7.80
C ALA A 147 -17.01 -1.64 -8.97
N ALA A 148 -16.53 -2.14 -10.12
CA ALA A 148 -17.35 -2.37 -11.30
C ALA A 148 -18.51 -3.37 -11.04
N LEU A 149 -18.22 -4.48 -10.34
CA LEU A 149 -19.21 -5.52 -10.03
C LEU A 149 -20.30 -5.03 -9.07
N THR A 150 -19.97 -4.11 -8.15
CA THR A 150 -20.90 -3.58 -7.15
C THR A 150 -21.60 -2.30 -7.62
N GLY A 151 -21.16 -1.67 -8.72
CA GLY A 151 -21.62 -0.36 -9.16
C GLY A 151 -21.20 0.78 -8.23
N THR A 152 -20.23 0.55 -7.35
CA THR A 152 -19.71 1.56 -6.41
C THR A 152 -18.66 2.40 -7.12
N PRO A 153 -18.68 3.74 -7.02
CA PRO A 153 -17.61 4.58 -7.57
C PRO A 153 -16.23 4.13 -7.04
N ALA A 154 -15.24 4.10 -7.91
CA ALA A 154 -13.92 3.56 -7.57
C ALA A 154 -13.27 4.25 -6.37
N TRP A 155 -13.35 5.59 -6.31
CA TRP A 155 -12.83 6.38 -5.21
C TRP A 155 -13.50 6.05 -3.85
N GLU A 156 -14.80 5.68 -3.86
CA GLU A 156 -15.53 5.24 -2.67
C GLU A 156 -15.20 3.79 -2.31
N MET A 157 -14.99 2.92 -3.33
CA MET A 157 -14.56 1.53 -3.15
C MET A 157 -13.15 1.42 -2.53
N PHE A 158 -12.30 2.42 -2.69
CA PHE A 158 -10.93 2.37 -2.21
C PHE A 158 -10.85 2.04 -0.71
N LYS A 159 -11.63 2.72 0.14
CA LYS A 159 -11.64 2.50 1.59
C LYS A 159 -12.06 1.08 1.99
N PRO A 160 -13.24 0.56 1.60
CA PRO A 160 -13.62 -0.80 1.96
C PRO A 160 -12.67 -1.84 1.39
N TRP A 161 -12.17 -1.67 0.17
CA TRP A 161 -11.20 -2.59 -0.43
C TRP A 161 -9.88 -2.62 0.33
N ALA A 162 -9.34 -1.47 0.71
CA ALA A 162 -8.14 -1.36 1.53
C ALA A 162 -8.28 -2.13 2.86
N ILE A 163 -9.36 -1.89 3.60
CA ILE A 163 -9.60 -2.53 4.90
C ILE A 163 -9.82 -4.03 4.75
N ILE A 164 -10.64 -4.48 3.78
CA ILE A 164 -10.91 -5.90 3.52
C ILE A 164 -9.63 -6.64 3.15
N SER A 165 -8.85 -6.08 2.23
CA SER A 165 -7.63 -6.73 1.73
C SER A 165 -6.53 -6.83 2.80
N ILE A 166 -6.34 -5.82 3.65
CA ILE A 166 -5.46 -5.88 4.82
C ILE A 166 -5.96 -6.93 5.82
N THR A 167 -7.27 -6.98 6.09
CA THR A 167 -7.88 -7.96 7.00
C THR A 167 -7.63 -9.39 6.52
N ILE A 168 -7.79 -9.64 5.21
CA ILE A 168 -7.47 -10.94 4.60
C ILE A 168 -5.99 -11.30 4.83
N ALA A 169 -5.07 -10.36 4.61
CA ALA A 169 -3.64 -10.61 4.81
C ALA A 169 -3.31 -10.94 6.28
N VAL A 170 -3.92 -10.26 7.23
CA VAL A 170 -3.76 -10.50 8.67
C VAL A 170 -4.16 -11.92 9.06
N VAL A 171 -5.33 -12.41 8.63
CA VAL A 171 -5.74 -13.77 8.95
C VAL A 171 -4.95 -14.83 8.19
N LEU A 172 -4.49 -14.54 6.98
CA LEU A 172 -3.58 -15.41 6.24
C LEU A 172 -2.22 -15.52 6.95
N ALA A 173 -1.68 -14.42 7.47
CA ALA A 173 -0.45 -14.45 8.28
C ALA A 173 -0.62 -15.33 9.53
N PHE A 174 -1.77 -15.24 10.24
CA PHE A 174 -2.07 -16.12 11.34
C PHE A 174 -2.11 -17.60 10.91
N VAL A 175 -2.77 -17.94 9.80
CA VAL A 175 -2.83 -19.32 9.28
C VAL A 175 -1.42 -19.84 8.94
N LEU A 176 -0.58 -19.02 8.32
CA LEU A 176 0.81 -19.35 8.03
C LEU A 176 1.60 -19.60 9.32
N TRP A 177 1.54 -18.69 10.28
CA TRP A 177 2.16 -18.89 11.59
C TRP A 177 1.67 -20.16 12.26
N ALA A 178 0.36 -20.40 12.32
CA ALA A 178 -0.21 -21.61 12.93
C ALA A 178 0.17 -22.91 12.19
N SER A 179 0.62 -22.83 10.94
CA SER A 179 1.18 -23.98 10.20
C SER A 179 2.65 -24.27 10.56
N LEU A 180 3.39 -23.25 10.97
CA LEU A 180 4.83 -23.29 11.24
C LEU A 180 5.18 -23.49 12.72
N ILE A 181 4.33 -22.97 13.62
CA ILE A 181 4.57 -22.96 15.08
C ILE A 181 3.32 -23.40 15.85
N ARG A 182 3.43 -23.48 17.17
CA ARG A 182 2.29 -23.81 18.05
C ARG A 182 1.24 -22.72 17.97
N PHE A 183 -0.03 -23.11 18.06
CA PHE A 183 -1.18 -22.20 17.94
C PHE A 183 -1.10 -20.99 18.86
N GLU A 184 -0.73 -21.20 20.14
CA GLU A 184 -0.66 -20.12 21.13
C GLU A 184 0.42 -19.09 20.78
N TYR A 185 1.54 -19.55 20.21
CA TYR A 185 2.61 -18.65 19.75
C TYR A 185 2.21 -17.93 18.47
N ALA A 186 1.52 -18.64 17.56
CA ALA A 186 0.98 -18.05 16.35
C ALA A 186 -0.02 -16.93 16.67
N LEU A 187 -0.88 -17.13 17.67
CA LEU A 187 -1.82 -16.12 18.13
C LEU A 187 -1.10 -14.86 18.64
N ILE A 188 -0.11 -15.01 19.52
CA ILE A 188 0.64 -13.87 20.10
C ILE A 188 1.39 -13.11 19.00
N VAL A 189 2.15 -13.84 18.15
CA VAL A 189 2.95 -13.21 17.10
C VAL A 189 2.05 -12.53 16.06
N ALA A 190 0.97 -13.18 15.61
CA ALA A 190 0.06 -12.59 14.64
C ALA A 190 -0.64 -11.33 15.21
N THR A 191 -1.07 -11.34 16.48
CA THR A 191 -1.67 -10.15 17.11
C THR A 191 -0.68 -9.00 17.18
N ALA A 192 0.55 -9.25 17.63
CA ALA A 192 1.58 -8.22 17.74
C ALA A 192 1.96 -7.62 16.37
N THR A 193 2.21 -8.48 15.36
CA THR A 193 2.56 -8.03 14.03
C THR A 193 1.41 -7.32 13.32
N THR A 194 0.16 -7.72 13.57
CA THR A 194 -1.02 -7.03 13.08
C THR A 194 -1.09 -5.61 13.65
N ALA A 195 -0.96 -5.45 14.96
CA ALA A 195 -1.01 -4.13 15.58
C ALA A 195 0.10 -3.21 15.05
N ALA A 196 1.34 -3.71 14.90
CA ALA A 196 2.44 -2.94 14.32
C ALA A 196 2.20 -2.58 12.85
N ALA A 197 1.71 -3.51 12.04
CA ALA A 197 1.39 -3.24 10.64
C ALA A 197 0.28 -2.20 10.48
N LEU A 198 -0.76 -2.26 11.32
CA LEU A 198 -1.86 -1.29 11.31
C LEU A 198 -1.44 0.12 11.76
N ALA A 199 -0.37 0.24 12.54
CA ALA A 199 0.16 1.54 12.94
C ALA A 199 1.01 2.22 11.84
N TYR A 200 1.78 1.45 11.06
CA TYR A 200 2.84 2.04 10.23
C TYR A 200 2.72 1.75 8.73
N SER A 201 1.86 0.84 8.28
CA SER A 201 1.77 0.48 6.86
C SER A 201 0.40 0.63 6.21
N PRO A 202 -0.72 1.00 6.89
CA PRO A 202 -2.04 0.90 6.29
C PRO A 202 -2.29 1.97 5.22
N ALA A 203 -1.54 3.07 5.21
CA ALA A 203 -1.63 4.11 4.20
C ALA A 203 -1.36 3.60 2.77
N GLU A 204 -0.57 2.53 2.65
CA GLU A 204 -0.29 1.80 1.40
C GLU A 204 -0.82 0.36 1.49
N PRO A 205 -2.12 0.11 1.25
CA PRO A 205 -2.74 -1.19 1.52
C PRO A 205 -2.06 -2.37 0.82
N TYR A 206 -1.64 -2.17 -0.43
CA TYR A 206 -0.93 -3.17 -1.23
C TYR A 206 0.46 -3.52 -0.64
N ALA A 207 1.15 -2.55 -0.02
CA ALA A 207 2.41 -2.76 0.71
C ALA A 207 2.15 -3.41 2.08
N ALA A 208 1.10 -2.99 2.80
CA ALA A 208 0.72 -3.52 4.10
C ALA A 208 0.42 -5.03 4.04
N ILE A 209 -0.25 -5.49 2.99
CA ILE A 209 -0.53 -6.90 2.73
C ILE A 209 0.76 -7.72 2.67
N ILE A 210 1.76 -7.23 1.93
CA ILE A 210 3.04 -7.91 1.80
C ILE A 210 3.78 -7.85 3.14
N THR A 211 3.86 -6.68 3.75
CA THR A 211 4.58 -6.43 5.00
C THR A 211 4.13 -7.38 6.14
N VAL A 212 2.81 -7.58 6.32
CA VAL A 212 2.29 -8.46 7.38
C VAL A 212 2.56 -9.94 7.09
N LEU A 213 2.66 -10.32 5.81
CA LEU A 213 2.92 -11.70 5.38
C LEU A 213 4.42 -12.05 5.33
N LEU A 214 5.32 -11.07 5.19
CA LEU A 214 6.76 -11.32 5.06
C LEU A 214 7.36 -12.12 6.22
N PRO A 215 7.11 -11.85 7.52
CA PRO A 215 7.74 -12.60 8.60
C PRO A 215 7.45 -14.12 8.55
N PRO A 216 6.20 -14.60 8.43
CA PRO A 216 5.96 -16.04 8.31
C PRO A 216 6.46 -16.62 6.98
N VAL A 217 6.45 -15.84 5.89
CA VAL A 217 6.96 -16.28 4.59
C VAL A 217 8.48 -16.46 4.61
N PHE A 218 9.23 -15.56 5.24
CA PHE A 218 10.69 -15.75 5.39
C PHE A 218 11.05 -17.00 6.20
N VAL A 219 10.30 -17.30 7.26
CA VAL A 219 10.49 -18.55 8.02
C VAL A 219 10.14 -19.77 7.16
N LEU A 220 9.07 -19.68 6.36
CA LEU A 220 8.67 -20.72 5.41
C LEU A 220 9.75 -20.95 4.35
N ALA A 221 10.20 -19.87 3.72
CA ALA A 221 11.23 -19.87 2.67
C ALA A 221 12.56 -20.43 3.17
N TRP A 222 13.02 -19.99 4.35
CA TRP A 222 14.22 -20.51 4.98
C TRP A 222 14.13 -22.02 5.22
N SER A 223 12.98 -22.53 5.67
CA SER A 223 12.74 -23.97 5.81
C SER A 223 12.75 -24.69 4.45
N GLY A 224 12.16 -24.08 3.42
CA GLY A 224 12.12 -24.59 2.05
C GLY A 224 13.50 -24.70 1.43
N LEU A 225 14.30 -23.62 1.48
CA LEU A 225 15.67 -23.58 0.97
C LEU A 225 16.58 -24.60 1.67
N ARG A 226 16.32 -24.89 2.94
CA ARG A 226 17.07 -25.91 3.71
C ARG A 226 16.69 -27.35 3.39
N GLY A 227 15.58 -27.61 2.68
CA GLY A 227 15.15 -28.97 2.34
C GLY A 227 14.81 -29.89 3.52
N LYS A 228 14.72 -29.37 4.76
CA LYS A 228 14.56 -30.15 5.99
C LYS A 228 13.10 -30.46 6.36
N THR A 229 12.19 -30.39 5.43
CA THR A 229 10.76 -30.65 5.67
C THR A 229 10.33 -31.96 5.03
N ARG A 230 9.15 -32.48 5.49
CA ARG A 230 8.49 -33.62 4.82
C ARG A 230 8.29 -33.26 3.35
N ASN A 231 8.56 -34.15 2.43
CA ASN A 231 8.57 -33.94 0.97
C ASN A 231 9.68 -32.97 0.50
N GLY A 232 10.85 -32.92 1.19
CA GLY A 232 12.00 -32.16 0.75
C GLY A 232 11.83 -30.63 0.72
N GLY A 233 10.73 -30.09 1.30
CA GLY A 233 10.49 -28.63 1.36
C GLY A 233 9.89 -27.99 0.13
N TRP A 234 9.56 -28.75 -0.92
CA TRP A 234 9.08 -28.20 -2.19
C TRP A 234 7.78 -27.40 -2.09
N ALA A 235 6.85 -27.81 -1.22
CA ALA A 235 5.63 -27.02 -0.99
C ALA A 235 5.93 -25.61 -0.43
N ALA A 236 6.99 -25.48 0.37
CA ALA A 236 7.43 -24.19 0.87
C ALA A 236 8.10 -23.35 -0.24
N VAL A 237 8.87 -23.99 -1.13
CA VAL A 237 9.50 -23.35 -2.29
C VAL A 237 8.42 -22.80 -3.22
N ILE A 238 7.45 -23.63 -3.63
CA ILE A 238 6.34 -23.23 -4.50
C ILE A 238 5.49 -22.13 -3.85
N GLY A 239 5.12 -22.30 -2.57
CA GLY A 239 4.33 -21.29 -1.84
C GLY A 239 5.05 -19.95 -1.73
N THR A 240 6.38 -19.95 -1.55
CA THR A 240 7.19 -18.74 -1.55
C THR A 240 7.22 -18.10 -2.94
N GLY A 241 7.37 -18.90 -4.01
CA GLY A 241 7.35 -18.41 -5.39
C GLY A 241 6.01 -17.75 -5.75
N VAL A 242 4.89 -18.37 -5.37
CA VAL A 242 3.55 -17.78 -5.56
C VAL A 242 3.39 -16.49 -4.75
N PHE A 243 3.84 -16.46 -3.50
CA PHE A 243 3.80 -15.22 -2.69
C PHE A 243 4.61 -14.10 -3.34
N LEU A 244 5.82 -14.37 -3.82
CA LEU A 244 6.63 -13.39 -4.53
C LEU A 244 5.99 -12.94 -5.85
N GLY A 245 5.31 -13.85 -6.55
CA GLY A 245 4.52 -13.51 -7.73
C GLY A 245 3.37 -12.55 -7.42
N VAL A 246 2.64 -12.76 -6.32
CA VAL A 246 1.63 -11.81 -5.83
C VAL A 246 2.29 -10.48 -5.43
N ALA A 247 3.41 -10.52 -4.72
CA ALA A 247 4.16 -9.32 -4.36
C ALA A 247 4.61 -8.53 -5.59
N ALA A 248 5.00 -9.22 -6.66
CA ALA A 248 5.38 -8.62 -7.95
C ALA A 248 4.21 -7.85 -8.60
N LEU A 249 2.99 -8.36 -8.46
CA LEU A 249 1.78 -7.73 -8.98
C LEU A 249 1.26 -6.60 -8.06
N PHE A 250 1.70 -6.53 -6.81
CA PHE A 250 1.20 -5.56 -5.82
C PHE A 250 2.18 -4.43 -5.58
N TYR A 251 3.46 -4.74 -5.34
CA TYR A 251 4.46 -3.72 -5.02
C TYR A 251 5.90 -4.17 -5.29
N THR A 252 6.49 -3.64 -6.34
CA THR A 252 7.82 -4.05 -6.85
C THR A 252 8.94 -3.88 -5.83
N LEU A 253 8.91 -2.84 -5.01
CA LEU A 253 9.95 -2.59 -4.01
C LEU A 253 10.02 -3.72 -2.97
N LEU A 254 8.89 -4.13 -2.41
CA LEU A 254 8.87 -5.23 -1.43
C LEU A 254 9.15 -6.59 -2.07
N LEU A 255 8.80 -6.78 -3.35
CA LEU A 255 9.30 -7.92 -4.13
C LEU A 255 10.83 -7.92 -4.18
N ALA A 256 11.44 -6.78 -4.56
CA ALA A 256 12.90 -6.66 -4.72
C ALA A 256 13.62 -6.90 -3.37
N TYR A 257 13.13 -6.31 -2.29
CA TYR A 257 13.62 -6.58 -0.94
C TYR A 257 13.49 -8.06 -0.55
N ALA A 258 12.34 -8.69 -0.81
CA ALA A 258 12.13 -10.10 -0.48
C ALA A 258 13.05 -11.01 -1.32
N ALA A 259 13.21 -10.74 -2.61
CA ALA A 259 14.13 -11.46 -3.49
C ALA A 259 15.59 -11.31 -3.03
N PHE A 260 16.00 -10.10 -2.65
CA PHE A 260 17.31 -9.83 -2.08
C PHE A 260 17.55 -10.64 -0.79
N THR A 261 16.57 -10.63 0.13
CA THR A 261 16.62 -11.40 1.37
C THR A 261 16.77 -12.90 1.10
N LEU A 262 15.98 -13.46 0.17
CA LEU A 262 16.03 -14.88 -0.19
C LEU A 262 17.35 -15.24 -0.87
N THR A 263 17.92 -14.33 -1.63
CA THR A 263 19.25 -14.50 -2.24
C THR A 263 20.32 -14.62 -1.16
N ILE A 264 20.31 -13.72 -0.16
CA ILE A 264 21.23 -13.80 1.00
C ILE A 264 21.01 -15.13 1.74
N MET A 265 19.77 -15.56 1.97
CA MET A 265 19.44 -16.84 2.59
C MET A 265 20.03 -18.01 1.80
N ALA A 266 19.84 -18.04 0.49
CA ALA A 266 20.35 -19.11 -0.37
C ALA A 266 21.87 -19.15 -0.37
N LEU A 267 22.54 -18.00 -0.52
CA LEU A 267 24.01 -17.90 -0.49
C LEU A 267 24.60 -18.35 0.85
N ALA A 268 23.99 -17.92 1.98
CA ALA A 268 24.39 -18.37 3.30
C ALA A 268 24.31 -19.91 3.44
N LEU A 269 23.29 -20.53 2.83
CA LEU A 269 23.15 -21.98 2.81
C LEU A 269 24.16 -22.67 1.89
N VAL A 270 24.48 -22.10 0.75
CA VAL A 270 25.54 -22.61 -0.15
C VAL A 270 26.87 -22.67 0.58
N VAL A 271 27.25 -21.56 1.23
CA VAL A 271 28.51 -21.48 1.98
C VAL A 271 28.54 -22.47 3.15
N THR A 272 27.47 -22.53 3.94
CA THR A 272 27.42 -23.38 5.16
C THR A 272 27.26 -24.87 4.86
N ARG A 273 26.63 -25.25 3.74
CA ARG A 273 26.36 -26.65 3.37
C ARG A 273 27.25 -27.17 2.26
N ARG A 274 28.00 -26.29 1.59
CA ARG A 274 28.82 -26.62 0.41
C ARG A 274 28.01 -27.33 -0.67
N SER A 275 26.79 -26.91 -0.93
CA SER A 275 25.85 -27.49 -1.90
C SER A 275 25.16 -26.39 -2.70
N ALA A 276 24.99 -26.58 -4.00
CA ALA A 276 24.26 -25.67 -4.88
C ALA A 276 22.71 -25.83 -4.83
N GLU A 277 22.20 -26.84 -4.11
CA GLU A 277 20.75 -27.13 -4.03
C GLU A 277 19.91 -25.91 -3.62
N PRO A 278 20.32 -25.04 -2.64
CA PRO A 278 19.57 -23.84 -2.32
C PRO A 278 19.42 -22.87 -3.49
N LEU A 279 20.39 -22.78 -4.40
CA LEU A 279 20.30 -21.94 -5.60
C LEU A 279 19.30 -22.50 -6.60
N LEU A 280 19.24 -23.82 -6.80
CA LEU A 280 18.22 -24.44 -7.64
C LEU A 280 16.81 -24.14 -7.10
N ARG A 281 16.61 -24.21 -5.78
CA ARG A 281 15.34 -23.88 -5.13
C ARG A 281 14.99 -22.40 -5.27
N LEU A 282 15.98 -21.53 -5.14
CA LEU A 282 15.81 -20.10 -5.41
C LEU A 282 15.43 -19.84 -6.88
N ALA A 283 16.05 -20.55 -7.83
CA ALA A 283 15.71 -20.43 -9.24
C ALA A 283 14.26 -20.84 -9.53
N VAL A 284 13.74 -21.89 -8.87
CA VAL A 284 12.32 -22.25 -8.98
C VAL A 284 11.41 -21.17 -8.39
N ILE A 285 11.75 -20.60 -7.23
CA ILE A 285 11.01 -19.46 -6.65
C ILE A 285 10.99 -18.30 -7.65
N ALA A 286 12.14 -17.95 -8.22
CA ALA A 286 12.26 -16.87 -9.19
C ALA A 286 11.45 -17.14 -10.46
N ALA A 287 11.50 -18.37 -11.01
CA ALA A 287 10.75 -18.73 -12.21
C ALA A 287 9.24 -18.56 -12.02
N ILE A 288 8.69 -19.02 -10.88
CA ILE A 288 7.27 -18.84 -10.56
C ILE A 288 6.92 -17.35 -10.41
N SER A 289 7.75 -16.60 -9.69
CA SER A 289 7.54 -15.18 -9.47
C SER A 289 7.57 -14.38 -10.78
N ILE A 290 8.57 -14.63 -11.63
CA ILE A 290 8.73 -13.97 -12.94
C ILE A 290 7.54 -14.31 -13.86
N ALA A 291 7.10 -15.57 -13.89
CA ALA A 291 5.94 -15.95 -14.70
C ALA A 291 4.69 -15.18 -14.30
N MET A 292 4.45 -14.95 -13.01
CA MET A 292 3.34 -14.13 -12.53
C MET A 292 3.55 -12.64 -12.80
N TRP A 293 4.77 -12.12 -12.61
CA TRP A 293 5.13 -10.74 -12.90
C TRP A 293 4.86 -10.37 -14.37
N LEU A 294 5.19 -11.26 -15.30
CA LEU A 294 4.99 -11.06 -16.73
C LEU A 294 3.50 -10.91 -17.10
N VAL A 295 2.57 -11.47 -16.34
CA VAL A 295 1.14 -11.27 -16.56
C VAL A 295 0.73 -9.81 -16.37
N GLY A 296 1.27 -9.13 -15.36
CA GLY A 296 0.95 -7.73 -15.06
C GLY A 296 1.78 -6.72 -15.86
N LEU A 297 3.10 -6.90 -15.88
CA LEU A 297 4.06 -5.93 -16.41
C LEU A 297 4.70 -6.34 -17.74
N GLY A 298 4.40 -7.54 -18.25
CA GLY A 298 4.87 -8.03 -19.55
C GLY A 298 4.51 -7.10 -20.72
N PRO A 299 3.28 -6.58 -20.81
CA PRO A 299 2.91 -5.62 -21.86
C PRO A 299 3.80 -4.37 -21.85
N TRP A 300 4.10 -3.82 -20.66
CA TRP A 300 5.00 -2.69 -20.53
C TRP A 300 6.44 -3.05 -20.96
N LEU A 301 6.94 -4.20 -20.54
CA LEU A 301 8.28 -4.65 -20.93
C LEU A 301 8.41 -4.77 -22.46
N LEU A 302 7.41 -5.34 -23.11
CA LEU A 302 7.38 -5.46 -24.56
C LEU A 302 7.34 -4.08 -25.26
N ALA A 303 6.58 -3.13 -24.71
CA ALA A 303 6.52 -1.78 -25.22
C ALA A 303 7.85 -1.04 -24.98
N ALA A 304 8.47 -1.21 -23.82
CA ALA A 304 9.76 -0.61 -23.49
C ALA A 304 10.92 -1.12 -24.36
N LEU A 305 10.88 -2.40 -24.78
CA LEU A 305 11.87 -2.96 -25.71
C LEU A 305 11.73 -2.39 -27.14
N ARG A 306 10.57 -1.85 -27.49
CA ARG A 306 10.29 -1.24 -28.82
C ARG A 306 10.36 0.27 -28.80
N GLY A 307 10.13 0.87 -27.64
CA GLY A 307 10.12 2.31 -27.42
C GLY A 307 11.43 2.83 -26.85
N LYS A 308 11.40 4.09 -26.44
CA LYS A 308 12.51 4.76 -25.73
C LYS A 308 11.99 5.20 -24.37
N PRO A 309 12.11 4.37 -23.32
CA PRO A 309 11.76 4.82 -21.97
C PRO A 309 12.63 6.01 -21.57
N ALA A 310 12.04 6.99 -20.88
CA ALA A 310 12.80 8.11 -20.33
C ALA A 310 13.66 7.64 -19.16
N ASP A 311 14.88 8.16 -19.06
CA ASP A 311 15.82 7.84 -17.97
C ASP A 311 15.62 8.72 -16.74
N THR A 312 14.89 9.83 -16.87
CA THR A 312 14.67 10.83 -15.82
C THR A 312 13.27 10.73 -15.22
N GLY A 313 13.12 11.29 -14.02
CA GLY A 313 11.81 11.47 -13.41
C GLY A 313 11.18 10.18 -12.87
N THR A 314 11.97 9.25 -12.36
CA THR A 314 11.47 8.02 -11.75
C THR A 314 11.30 8.14 -10.23
N ALA A 315 10.51 7.26 -9.63
CA ALA A 315 10.37 7.18 -8.18
C ALA A 315 11.72 7.04 -7.44
N GLN A 316 12.72 6.48 -8.11
CA GLN A 316 14.08 6.31 -7.57
C GLN A 316 14.85 7.63 -7.39
N HIS A 317 14.38 8.73 -7.95
CA HIS A 317 14.89 10.08 -7.69
C HIS A 317 14.30 10.72 -6.42
N TYR A 318 13.40 10.02 -5.71
CA TYR A 318 12.84 10.54 -4.48
C TYR A 318 13.68 10.13 -3.27
N LEU A 319 14.34 11.10 -2.62
CA LEU A 319 15.18 10.91 -1.44
C LEU A 319 14.74 11.87 -0.32
N PRO A 320 13.77 11.50 0.52
CA PRO A 320 13.45 12.27 1.72
C PRO A 320 14.57 12.12 2.78
N SER A 321 14.59 12.99 3.79
CA SER A 321 15.56 12.95 4.90
C SER A 321 15.65 11.57 5.55
N VAL A 322 14.50 10.93 5.80
CA VAL A 322 14.42 9.55 6.34
C VAL A 322 15.02 8.49 5.42
N GLY A 323 15.24 8.77 4.15
CA GLY A 323 15.94 7.87 3.21
C GLY A 323 17.46 7.96 3.29
N ALA A 324 17.99 8.99 3.95
CA ALA A 324 19.42 9.20 4.18
C ALA A 324 19.90 8.69 5.56
N GLU A 325 19.01 8.12 6.35
CA GLU A 325 19.29 7.64 7.71
C GLU A 325 18.95 6.16 7.86
N LEU A 326 19.61 5.52 8.83
CA LEU A 326 19.27 4.16 9.26
C LEU A 326 18.28 4.25 10.42
N GLU A 327 17.14 3.59 10.27
CA GLU A 327 16.11 3.52 11.31
C GLU A 327 16.47 2.45 12.36
N PHE A 328 16.39 2.81 13.65
CA PHE A 328 16.62 1.92 14.77
C PHE A 328 15.40 1.91 15.73
N PRO A 329 14.30 1.24 15.36
CA PRO A 329 13.08 1.25 16.19
C PRO A 329 13.30 0.74 17.61
N MET A 330 14.29 -0.15 17.81
CA MET A 330 14.64 -0.70 19.13
C MET A 330 15.23 0.33 20.10
N LEU A 331 15.65 1.51 19.62
CA LEU A 331 16.20 2.57 20.46
C LEU A 331 15.16 3.62 20.85
N HIS A 332 13.96 3.56 20.29
CA HIS A 332 12.89 4.50 20.66
C HIS A 332 12.35 4.19 22.06
N PRO A 333 12.19 5.19 22.95
CA PRO A 333 11.70 5.01 24.32
C PRO A 333 10.18 4.83 24.35
N THR A 334 9.68 3.84 23.61
CA THR A 334 8.26 3.50 23.49
C THR A 334 8.05 2.01 23.82
N LEU A 335 6.79 1.64 24.06
CA LEU A 335 6.43 0.23 24.28
C LEU A 335 6.82 -0.66 23.07
N LEU A 336 6.62 -0.15 21.86
CA LEU A 336 7.04 -0.83 20.64
C LEU A 336 8.56 -0.91 20.55
N GLY A 337 9.29 0.14 20.88
CA GLY A 337 10.75 0.14 20.90
C GLY A 337 11.30 -0.89 21.88
N ALA A 338 10.71 -1.01 23.08
CA ALA A 338 11.07 -2.05 24.04
C ALA A 338 10.82 -3.46 23.48
N LEU A 339 9.71 -3.68 22.78
CA LEU A 339 9.42 -4.97 22.12
C LEU A 339 10.42 -5.25 20.98
N CYS A 340 10.77 -4.25 20.18
CA CYS A 340 11.78 -4.35 19.13
C CYS A 340 13.18 -4.63 19.73
N MET A 341 13.54 -4.02 20.87
CA MET A 341 14.78 -4.29 21.58
C MET A 341 14.84 -5.74 22.06
N LEU A 342 13.75 -6.24 22.69
CA LEU A 342 13.66 -7.63 23.07
C LEU A 342 13.79 -8.58 21.87
N GLY A 343 13.22 -8.18 20.72
CA GLY A 343 13.37 -8.87 19.44
C GLY A 343 14.81 -8.91 18.97
N THR A 344 15.50 -7.77 19.00
CA THR A 344 16.92 -7.68 18.62
C THR A 344 17.80 -8.58 19.48
N VAL A 345 17.63 -8.54 20.79
CA VAL A 345 18.37 -9.42 21.73
C VAL A 345 18.06 -10.89 21.45
N TRP A 346 16.79 -11.24 21.21
CA TRP A 346 16.39 -12.60 20.87
C TRP A 346 17.01 -13.07 19.54
N LEU A 347 17.03 -12.23 18.52
CA LEU A 347 17.65 -12.53 17.24
C LEU A 347 19.16 -12.82 17.42
N VAL A 348 19.90 -11.94 18.11
CA VAL A 348 21.33 -12.10 18.35
C VAL A 348 21.62 -13.42 19.08
N TRP A 349 20.84 -13.73 20.09
CA TRP A 349 21.07 -14.95 20.88
C TRP A 349 20.64 -16.23 20.17
N ARG A 350 19.56 -16.19 19.38
CA ARG A 350 18.92 -17.41 18.85
C ARG A 350 19.14 -17.63 17.34
N ALA A 351 19.77 -16.71 16.61
CA ALA A 351 19.89 -16.80 15.15
C ALA A 351 20.50 -18.11 14.67
N THR A 352 21.53 -18.61 15.36
CA THR A 352 22.25 -19.85 14.98
C THR A 352 21.54 -21.12 15.43
N SER A 353 20.73 -21.05 16.48
CA SER A 353 20.10 -22.22 17.13
C SER A 353 18.61 -22.41 16.77
N SER A 354 17.95 -21.38 16.27
CA SER A 354 16.52 -21.40 15.90
C SER A 354 16.31 -21.05 14.44
N THR A 355 15.61 -21.92 13.70
CA THR A 355 15.23 -21.69 12.30
C THR A 355 14.46 -20.37 12.13
N ARG A 356 13.58 -20.04 13.05
CA ARG A 356 12.77 -18.81 13.05
C ARG A 356 13.64 -17.58 13.27
N ALA A 357 14.49 -17.63 14.29
CA ALA A 357 15.40 -16.54 14.61
C ALA A 357 16.40 -16.29 13.47
N GLY A 358 16.96 -17.35 12.89
CA GLY A 358 17.88 -17.23 11.76
C GLY A 358 17.21 -16.60 10.53
N ALA A 359 15.99 -17.00 10.19
CA ALA A 359 15.24 -16.41 9.08
C ALA A 359 14.94 -14.92 9.31
N LEU A 360 14.43 -14.56 10.49
CA LEU A 360 14.11 -13.18 10.84
C LEU A 360 15.37 -12.31 10.99
N ALA A 361 16.47 -12.87 11.52
CA ALA A 361 17.74 -12.16 11.62
C ALA A 361 18.29 -11.78 10.24
N ILE A 362 18.28 -12.72 9.29
CA ILE A 362 18.71 -12.43 7.90
C ILE A 362 17.78 -11.37 7.29
N ALA A 363 16.46 -11.45 7.50
CA ALA A 363 15.52 -10.48 6.98
C ALA A 363 15.76 -9.07 7.55
N VAL A 364 15.99 -8.93 8.85
CA VAL A 364 16.33 -7.64 9.49
C VAL A 364 17.66 -7.10 8.96
N LEU A 365 18.70 -7.94 8.90
CA LEU A 365 20.00 -7.53 8.35
C LEU A 365 19.89 -7.14 6.87
N ALA A 366 19.02 -7.80 6.11
CA ALA A 366 18.76 -7.45 4.71
C ALA A 366 18.10 -6.08 4.56
N VAL A 367 17.25 -5.61 5.51
CA VAL A 367 16.74 -4.23 5.50
C VAL A 367 17.89 -3.24 5.64
N TYR A 368 18.78 -3.43 6.61
CA TYR A 368 19.93 -2.54 6.80
C TYR A 368 20.89 -2.58 5.61
N ALA A 369 21.16 -3.78 5.06
CA ALA A 369 21.99 -3.91 3.86
C ALA A 369 21.36 -3.19 2.66
N TRP A 370 20.04 -3.30 2.47
CA TRP A 370 19.31 -2.58 1.44
C TRP A 370 19.38 -1.06 1.64
N SER A 371 19.25 -0.58 2.88
CA SER A 371 19.33 0.84 3.20
C SER A 371 20.72 1.40 2.92
N LEU A 372 21.78 0.69 3.30
CA LEU A 372 23.16 1.08 2.98
C LEU A 372 23.40 1.05 1.46
N LEU A 373 22.89 0.05 0.76
CA LEU A 373 22.98 -0.03 -0.69
C LEU A 373 22.23 1.13 -1.35
N SER A 374 21.04 1.48 -0.85
CA SER A 374 20.27 2.65 -1.31
C SER A 374 21.04 3.97 -1.16
N MET A 375 21.75 4.14 -0.05
CA MET A 375 22.60 5.30 0.16
C MET A 375 23.80 5.31 -0.79
N LEU A 376 24.40 4.15 -1.07
CA LEU A 376 25.51 4.04 -2.02
C LEU A 376 25.07 4.32 -3.46
N THR A 377 23.85 3.93 -3.85
CA THR A 377 23.34 4.20 -5.20
C THR A 377 23.10 5.69 -5.47
N THR A 378 23.08 6.56 -4.45
CA THR A 378 23.06 8.01 -4.64
C THR A 378 24.28 8.53 -5.39
N LEU A 379 25.42 7.83 -5.35
CA LEU A 379 26.60 8.12 -6.16
C LEU A 379 26.35 7.92 -7.66
N ALA A 380 25.37 7.09 -8.01
CA ALA A 380 24.92 6.86 -9.39
C ALA A 380 23.67 7.70 -9.74
N GLY A 381 23.33 8.70 -8.92
CA GLY A 381 22.19 9.59 -9.16
C GLY A 381 20.83 8.94 -8.90
N THR A 382 20.76 7.85 -8.14
CA THR A 382 19.51 7.11 -7.90
C THR A 382 19.39 6.62 -6.47
N THR A 383 18.21 6.14 -6.05
CA THR A 383 18.00 5.50 -4.75
C THR A 383 17.25 4.18 -4.91
N LEU A 384 17.26 3.36 -3.86
CA LEU A 384 16.46 2.14 -3.76
C LEU A 384 15.27 2.31 -2.80
N LEU A 385 14.84 3.53 -2.53
CA LEU A 385 13.67 3.89 -1.71
C LEU A 385 13.63 3.18 -0.35
N SER A 386 14.78 3.09 0.33
CA SER A 386 14.96 2.30 1.55
C SER A 386 14.02 2.69 2.69
N PHE A 387 13.65 3.96 2.80
CA PHE A 387 12.72 4.45 3.83
C PHE A 387 11.34 3.77 3.79
N ARG A 388 10.93 3.27 2.63
CA ARG A 388 9.69 2.48 2.46
C ARG A 388 9.76 1.10 3.14
N LEU A 389 10.95 0.66 3.58
CA LEU A 389 11.12 -0.59 4.33
C LEU A 389 10.99 -0.41 5.85
N ASN A 390 10.89 0.81 6.38
CA ASN A 390 10.78 1.07 7.82
C ASN A 390 9.57 0.35 8.46
N PRO A 391 8.36 0.33 7.87
CA PRO A 391 7.26 -0.47 8.39
C PRO A 391 7.58 -1.98 8.42
N THR A 392 8.25 -2.49 7.38
CA THR A 392 8.65 -3.90 7.30
C THR A 392 9.69 -4.26 8.37
N LEU A 393 10.68 -3.40 8.61
CA LEU A 393 11.65 -3.56 9.71
C LEU A 393 10.95 -3.64 11.06
N THR A 394 10.02 -2.73 11.32
CA THR A 394 9.24 -2.66 12.55
C THR A 394 8.43 -3.94 12.76
N VAL A 395 7.75 -4.44 11.74
CA VAL A 395 6.95 -5.69 11.81
C VAL A 395 7.83 -6.92 12.01
N LEU A 396 9.01 -6.99 11.38
CA LEU A 396 9.98 -8.08 11.57
C LEU A 396 10.51 -8.10 13.01
N LEU A 397 10.91 -6.94 13.54
CA LEU A 397 11.39 -6.80 14.92
C LEU A 397 10.28 -7.07 15.94
N THR A 398 9.05 -6.69 15.66
CA THR A 398 7.87 -7.00 16.49
C THR A 398 7.62 -8.51 16.53
N ALA A 399 7.71 -9.20 15.39
CA ALA A 399 7.62 -10.67 15.37
C ALA A 399 8.72 -11.32 16.23
N ALA A 400 9.95 -10.85 16.09
CA ALA A 400 11.08 -11.31 16.90
C ALA A 400 10.88 -11.01 18.39
N GLY A 401 10.37 -9.82 18.73
CA GLY A 401 10.06 -9.40 20.10
C GLY A 401 9.00 -10.28 20.76
N ALA A 402 7.95 -10.63 20.02
CA ALA A 402 6.93 -11.55 20.47
C ALA A 402 7.52 -12.96 20.77
N PHE A 403 8.43 -13.46 19.92
CA PHE A 403 9.16 -14.70 20.20
C PHE A 403 10.08 -14.55 21.41
N GLY A 404 10.80 -13.45 21.54
CA GLY A 404 11.64 -13.14 22.70
C GLY A 404 10.84 -13.17 24.00
N PHE A 405 9.69 -12.50 24.02
CA PHE A 405 8.77 -12.47 25.17
C PHE A 405 8.30 -13.87 25.56
N ILE A 406 7.92 -14.71 24.58
CA ILE A 406 7.51 -16.09 24.81
C ILE A 406 8.67 -16.91 25.38
N GLU A 407 9.90 -16.79 24.85
CA GLU A 407 11.06 -17.55 25.32
C GLU A 407 11.52 -17.12 26.71
N VAL A 408 11.53 -15.82 27.01
CA VAL A 408 11.81 -15.31 28.36
C VAL A 408 10.80 -15.85 29.37
N THR A 409 9.50 -15.79 29.04
CA THR A 409 8.44 -16.35 29.89
C THR A 409 8.66 -17.85 30.14
N ASN A 410 8.99 -18.63 29.13
CA ASN A 410 9.26 -20.05 29.24
C ASN A 410 10.54 -20.33 30.06
N ALA A 411 11.59 -19.51 29.89
CA ALA A 411 12.84 -19.65 30.65
C ALA A 411 12.65 -19.36 32.13
N VAL A 412 11.90 -18.31 32.48
CA VAL A 412 11.56 -18.00 33.87
C VAL A 412 10.68 -19.12 34.47
N LYS A 413 9.64 -19.55 33.72
CA LYS A 413 8.78 -20.66 34.14
C LYS A 413 9.55 -21.94 34.46
N ALA A 414 10.58 -22.25 33.68
CA ALA A 414 11.38 -23.47 33.86
C ALA A 414 12.29 -23.45 35.12
N ARG A 415 12.53 -22.27 35.70
CA ARG A 415 13.38 -22.08 36.88
C ARG A 415 12.63 -22.01 38.20
N VAL A 416 11.31 -22.07 38.18
CA VAL A 416 10.46 -21.95 39.37
C VAL A 416 9.65 -23.23 39.57
N ASN A 417 9.14 -23.44 40.77
CA ASN A 417 8.27 -24.58 41.10
C ASN A 417 6.92 -24.51 40.34
N PRO A 418 6.15 -25.62 40.23
CA PRO A 418 4.91 -25.68 39.42
C PRO A 418 3.85 -24.65 39.80
N GLU A 419 3.75 -24.26 41.06
CA GLU A 419 2.80 -23.26 41.53
C GLU A 419 3.20 -21.87 41.05
N ASN A 420 4.45 -21.48 41.23
CA ASN A 420 4.98 -20.22 40.74
C ASN A 420 5.06 -20.17 39.22
N ALA A 421 5.23 -21.31 38.55
CA ALA A 421 5.17 -21.39 37.08
C ALA A 421 3.81 -20.93 36.51
N ARG A 422 2.71 -21.24 37.21
CA ARG A 422 1.37 -20.74 36.85
C ARG A 422 1.27 -19.22 37.04
N ARG A 423 1.83 -18.69 38.16
CA ARG A 423 1.87 -17.24 38.42
C ARG A 423 2.70 -16.50 37.37
N VAL A 424 3.86 -17.02 36.97
CA VAL A 424 4.70 -16.46 35.92
C VAL A 424 3.93 -16.34 34.59
N VAL A 425 3.20 -17.41 34.21
CA VAL A 425 2.39 -17.37 32.99
C VAL A 425 1.24 -16.36 33.09
N ALA A 426 0.59 -16.26 34.27
CA ALA A 426 -0.48 -15.31 34.49
C ALA A 426 0.04 -13.86 34.41
N VAL A 427 1.14 -13.55 35.08
CA VAL A 427 1.79 -12.22 35.03
C VAL A 427 2.20 -11.88 33.61
N ALA A 428 2.86 -12.79 32.90
CA ALA A 428 3.25 -12.55 31.50
C ALA A 428 2.02 -12.34 30.61
N ALA A 429 0.94 -13.09 30.77
CA ALA A 429 -0.29 -12.92 30.04
C ALA A 429 -0.95 -11.56 30.33
N THR A 430 -0.94 -11.11 31.58
CA THR A 430 -1.45 -9.80 31.99
C THR A 430 -0.60 -8.68 31.38
N LEU A 431 0.73 -8.75 31.49
CA LEU A 431 1.65 -7.76 30.88
C LEU A 431 1.48 -7.70 29.37
N GLY A 432 1.36 -8.86 28.71
CA GLY A 432 1.13 -8.92 27.28
C GLY A 432 -0.23 -8.34 26.88
N ALA A 433 -1.29 -8.60 27.65
CA ALA A 433 -2.63 -8.06 27.38
C ALA A 433 -2.69 -6.53 27.58
N VAL A 434 -2.12 -6.04 28.71
CA VAL A 434 -2.04 -4.59 28.98
C VAL A 434 -1.20 -3.91 27.91
N GLY A 435 -0.03 -4.47 27.55
CA GLY A 435 0.83 -3.92 26.50
C GLY A 435 0.12 -3.90 25.14
N ALA A 436 -0.59 -4.96 24.78
CA ALA A 436 -1.35 -5.01 23.52
C ALA A 436 -2.47 -3.96 23.51
N LEU A 437 -3.19 -3.76 24.61
CA LEU A 437 -4.24 -2.75 24.71
C LEU A 437 -3.67 -1.34 24.64
N THR A 438 -2.63 -1.04 25.45
CA THR A 438 -1.98 0.28 25.44
C THR A 438 -1.48 0.64 24.06
N TYR A 439 -0.80 -0.29 23.40
CA TYR A 439 -0.30 -0.04 22.04
C TYR A 439 -1.43 0.11 21.02
N SER A 440 -2.48 -0.71 21.12
CA SER A 440 -3.58 -0.68 20.14
C SER A 440 -4.36 0.63 20.17
N GLN A 441 -4.60 1.19 21.36
CA GLN A 441 -5.33 2.46 21.47
C GLN A 441 -4.54 3.68 20.96
N ASP A 442 -3.21 3.57 20.86
CA ASP A 442 -2.34 4.61 20.31
C ASP A 442 -2.32 4.60 18.76
N ILE A 443 -2.77 3.52 18.10
CA ILE A 443 -2.73 3.41 16.63
C ILE A 443 -3.47 4.55 15.93
N PRO A 444 -4.71 4.95 16.31
CA PRO A 444 -5.39 6.09 15.70
C PRO A 444 -4.61 7.41 15.84
N ASP A 445 -3.83 7.58 16.92
CA ASP A 445 -2.99 8.77 17.11
C ASP A 445 -1.78 8.76 16.20
N VAL A 446 -1.17 7.60 15.93
CA VAL A 446 -0.10 7.45 14.93
C VAL A 446 -0.62 7.80 13.54
N LEU A 447 -1.85 7.43 13.22
CA LEU A 447 -2.50 7.70 11.92
C LEU A 447 -3.23 9.04 11.86
N ARG A 448 -3.13 9.88 12.89
CA ARG A 448 -3.95 11.10 13.03
C ARG A 448 -3.81 12.04 11.84
N SER A 449 -2.60 12.27 11.35
CA SER A 449 -2.36 13.15 10.18
C SER A 449 -3.14 12.67 8.97
N ASP A 450 -3.07 11.39 8.68
CA ASP A 450 -3.67 10.77 7.50
C ASP A 450 -5.19 10.71 7.60
N ILE A 451 -5.70 10.47 8.82
CA ILE A 451 -7.13 10.52 9.13
C ILE A 451 -7.66 11.95 8.95
N VAL A 452 -6.94 12.96 9.45
CA VAL A 452 -7.37 14.37 9.30
C VAL A 452 -7.51 14.74 7.84
N VAL A 453 -6.57 14.35 6.98
CA VAL A 453 -6.67 14.61 5.54
C VAL A 453 -7.91 13.91 4.94
N ALA A 454 -8.19 12.66 5.31
CA ALA A 454 -9.39 11.95 4.86
C ALA A 454 -10.71 12.63 5.29
N TYR A 455 -10.71 13.43 6.35
CA TYR A 455 -11.88 14.19 6.80
C TYR A 455 -11.97 15.58 6.18
N THR A 456 -10.85 16.17 5.78
CA THR A 456 -10.76 17.54 5.27
C THR A 456 -10.79 17.62 3.75
N ASP A 457 -10.44 16.56 3.05
CA ASP A 457 -10.58 16.50 1.60
C ASP A 457 -12.04 16.37 1.18
N THR A 458 -12.35 16.95 0.04
CA THR A 458 -13.69 16.90 -0.56
C THR A 458 -13.84 15.57 -1.31
N ASP A 459 -14.91 14.84 -1.03
CA ASP A 459 -15.20 13.57 -1.70
C ASP A 459 -15.81 13.77 -3.10
N GLY A 460 -15.99 12.69 -3.86
CA GLY A 460 -16.57 12.73 -5.22
C GLY A 460 -18.03 13.16 -5.28
N TYR A 461 -18.70 13.35 -4.14
CA TYR A 461 -20.02 13.96 -4.05
C TYR A 461 -19.97 15.45 -3.68
N GLY A 462 -18.79 16.03 -3.61
CA GLY A 462 -18.58 17.42 -3.25
C GLY A 462 -18.79 17.72 -1.78
N GLN A 463 -18.53 16.76 -0.88
CA GLN A 463 -18.73 16.88 0.56
C GLN A 463 -17.43 16.63 1.33
N ARG A 464 -17.32 17.26 2.51
CA ARG A 464 -16.26 17.00 3.48
C ARG A 464 -16.84 16.31 4.72
N ALA A 465 -16.10 15.34 5.24
CA ALA A 465 -16.53 14.62 6.43
C ALA A 465 -16.50 15.47 7.71
N ASP A 466 -15.67 16.52 7.75
CA ASP A 466 -15.63 17.50 8.84
C ASP A 466 -16.75 18.54 8.79
N ARG A 467 -17.67 18.42 7.84
CA ARG A 467 -18.84 19.31 7.64
C ARG A 467 -18.50 20.77 7.37
N ARG A 468 -17.23 21.08 7.02
CA ARG A 468 -16.84 22.42 6.57
C ARG A 468 -17.15 22.61 5.09
N PRO A 469 -17.15 23.85 4.56
CA PRO A 469 -17.34 24.10 3.16
C PRO A 469 -16.36 23.28 2.31
N PRO A 470 -16.84 22.61 1.25
CA PRO A 470 -15.99 21.80 0.38
C PRO A 470 -15.05 22.66 -0.47
N GLY A 471 -13.99 22.05 -0.97
CA GLY A 471 -13.03 22.64 -1.90
C GLY A 471 -13.60 22.80 -3.31
N ALA A 472 -12.71 23.04 -4.25
CA ALA A 472 -13.05 23.22 -5.65
C ALA A 472 -13.58 21.93 -6.31
N GLU A 473 -13.27 20.77 -5.75
CA GLU A 473 -13.69 19.45 -6.21
C GLU A 473 -15.22 19.30 -6.27
N ARG A 474 -15.96 20.13 -5.53
CA ARG A 474 -17.43 20.16 -5.58
C ARG A 474 -17.98 20.45 -6.98
N TYR A 475 -17.21 21.10 -7.82
CA TYR A 475 -17.57 21.42 -9.20
C TYR A 475 -17.26 20.30 -10.20
N TYR A 476 -16.52 19.28 -9.83
CA TYR A 476 -16.09 18.23 -10.74
C TYR A 476 -17.24 17.48 -11.42
N ARG A 477 -18.37 17.32 -10.74
CA ARG A 477 -19.55 16.69 -11.33
C ARG A 477 -20.14 17.53 -12.45
N GLU A 478 -20.17 18.84 -12.29
CA GLU A 478 -20.65 19.77 -13.31
C GLU A 478 -19.68 19.82 -14.50
N ILE A 479 -18.38 19.85 -14.22
CA ILE A 479 -17.31 19.80 -15.24
C ILE A 479 -17.42 18.51 -16.06
N ASP A 480 -17.53 17.36 -15.40
CA ASP A 480 -17.69 16.07 -16.07
C ASP A 480 -18.94 16.02 -16.96
N ALA A 481 -20.07 16.49 -16.46
CA ALA A 481 -21.31 16.58 -17.25
C ALA A 481 -21.15 17.48 -18.49
N ARG A 482 -20.45 18.62 -18.34
CA ARG A 482 -20.20 19.55 -19.44
C ARG A 482 -19.26 18.96 -20.50
N ILE A 483 -18.22 18.25 -20.08
CA ILE A 483 -17.32 17.56 -21.00
C ILE A 483 -18.10 16.54 -21.84
N LEU A 484 -18.88 15.68 -21.22
CA LEU A 484 -19.67 14.65 -21.92
C LEU A 484 -20.71 15.27 -22.86
N GLU A 485 -21.38 16.34 -22.43
CA GLU A 485 -22.35 17.07 -23.26
C GLU A 485 -21.73 17.64 -24.53
N LYS A 486 -20.55 18.26 -24.40
CA LYS A 486 -19.92 18.99 -25.50
C LYS A 486 -19.09 18.11 -26.44
N THR A 487 -18.45 17.08 -25.89
CA THR A 487 -17.62 16.19 -26.72
C THR A 487 -18.42 15.06 -27.34
N GLY A 488 -19.45 14.55 -26.65
CA GLY A 488 -20.13 13.31 -27.03
C GLY A 488 -19.22 12.07 -26.98
N VAL A 489 -17.99 12.20 -26.45
CA VAL A 489 -16.95 11.16 -26.43
C VAL A 489 -16.90 10.52 -25.04
N PRO A 490 -16.75 9.18 -24.94
CA PRO A 490 -16.57 8.51 -23.66
C PRO A 490 -15.32 9.02 -22.91
N ARG A 491 -15.35 8.89 -21.55
CA ARG A 491 -14.27 9.35 -20.70
C ARG A 491 -12.94 8.67 -20.99
N ASP A 492 -12.96 7.36 -21.24
CA ASP A 492 -11.79 6.53 -21.58
C ASP A 492 -11.22 6.74 -22.98
N GLU A 493 -11.83 7.63 -23.76
CA GLU A 493 -11.33 8.10 -25.07
C GLU A 493 -10.90 9.57 -25.03
N THR A 494 -11.16 10.28 -23.94
CA THR A 494 -10.90 11.72 -23.78
C THR A 494 -9.62 11.96 -23.01
N VAL A 495 -8.76 12.85 -23.53
CA VAL A 495 -7.52 13.30 -22.89
C VAL A 495 -7.72 14.69 -22.30
N VAL A 496 -7.47 14.84 -21.01
CA VAL A 496 -7.62 16.08 -20.24
C VAL A 496 -6.25 16.61 -19.82
N LEU A 497 -5.97 17.87 -20.07
CA LEU A 497 -4.86 18.59 -19.46
C LEU A 497 -5.42 19.42 -18.29
N THR A 498 -4.93 19.13 -17.09
CA THR A 498 -5.46 19.76 -15.87
C THR A 498 -4.36 20.16 -14.89
N ALA A 499 -4.58 21.25 -14.16
CA ALA A 499 -3.81 21.62 -12.97
C ALA A 499 -4.35 20.93 -11.70
N ASP A 500 -5.53 20.33 -11.75
CA ASP A 500 -6.23 19.69 -10.64
C ASP A 500 -6.30 18.18 -10.86
N TYR A 501 -5.17 17.51 -10.64
CA TYR A 501 -5.01 16.08 -10.93
C TYR A 501 -5.97 15.17 -10.16
N SER A 502 -6.53 15.61 -9.04
CA SER A 502 -7.59 14.88 -8.32
C SER A 502 -8.84 14.67 -9.17
N PHE A 503 -9.07 15.46 -10.22
CA PHE A 503 -10.15 15.22 -11.19
C PHE A 503 -10.04 13.82 -11.83
N LEU A 504 -8.82 13.41 -12.19
CA LEU A 504 -8.55 12.09 -12.76
C LEU A 504 -8.73 10.94 -11.74
N SER A 505 -8.64 11.25 -10.44
CA SER A 505 -8.91 10.26 -9.38
C SER A 505 -10.41 9.93 -9.27
N TYR A 506 -11.29 10.87 -9.62
CA TYR A 506 -12.73 10.68 -9.54
C TYR A 506 -13.35 10.15 -10.84
N TYR A 507 -12.78 10.54 -11.99
CA TYR A 507 -13.31 10.21 -13.32
C TYR A 507 -12.23 9.56 -14.19
N PRO A 508 -12.57 8.51 -14.98
CA PRO A 508 -11.59 7.75 -15.75
C PRO A 508 -11.18 8.43 -17.07
N TYR A 509 -10.92 9.75 -17.04
CA TYR A 509 -10.28 10.45 -18.15
C TYR A 509 -8.80 10.12 -18.21
N TYR A 510 -8.20 10.20 -19.39
CA TYR A 510 -6.74 10.17 -19.50
C TYR A 510 -6.16 11.57 -19.26
N GLY A 511 -5.02 11.64 -18.58
CA GLY A 511 -4.26 12.86 -18.41
C GLY A 511 -3.28 13.06 -19.57
N PHE A 512 -3.16 14.30 -20.06
CA PHE A 512 -2.06 14.64 -20.95
C PHE A 512 -0.74 14.71 -20.18
N GLN A 513 -0.76 15.19 -18.94
CA GLN A 513 0.38 15.23 -18.04
C GLN A 513 0.02 14.63 -16.68
N GLY A 514 0.98 13.96 -16.04
CA GLY A 514 0.79 13.36 -14.73
C GLY A 514 1.07 14.33 -13.58
N LEU A 515 0.69 13.91 -12.37
CA LEU A 515 0.84 14.69 -11.13
C LEU A 515 2.31 15.06 -10.85
N THR A 516 3.23 14.14 -11.12
CA THR A 516 4.67 14.28 -10.95
C THR A 516 5.39 13.20 -11.76
N SER A 517 6.62 13.50 -12.17
CA SER A 517 7.50 12.56 -12.87
C SER A 517 7.71 11.24 -12.11
N HIS A 518 7.66 11.26 -10.75
CA HIS A 518 7.91 10.09 -9.92
C HIS A 518 6.91 8.94 -10.07
N TYR A 519 5.71 9.23 -10.59
CA TYR A 519 4.66 8.23 -10.86
C TYR A 519 4.40 8.04 -12.36
N ALA A 520 5.05 8.86 -13.18
CA ALA A 520 4.86 8.82 -14.62
C ALA A 520 5.41 7.49 -15.19
N ASN A 521 4.71 7.00 -16.22
CA ASN A 521 5.21 5.91 -17.03
C ASN A 521 6.45 6.39 -17.81
N PRO A 522 7.59 5.70 -17.75
CA PRO A 522 8.78 6.11 -18.50
C PRO A 522 8.55 6.25 -20.02
N LEU A 523 7.58 5.49 -20.57
CA LEU A 523 7.18 5.62 -21.99
C LEU A 523 6.35 6.86 -22.30
N ALA A 524 5.86 7.57 -21.28
CA ALA A 524 5.02 8.74 -21.46
C ALA A 524 5.80 10.01 -21.84
N GLN A 525 7.12 10.00 -21.73
CA GLN A 525 7.97 11.16 -22.05
C GLN A 525 7.52 12.41 -21.26
N PHE A 526 7.58 12.30 -19.93
CA PHE A 526 7.02 13.31 -19.01
C PHE A 526 7.58 14.72 -19.27
N GLU A 527 8.88 14.83 -19.51
CA GLU A 527 9.57 16.10 -19.74
C GLU A 527 9.20 16.69 -21.11
N GLU A 528 9.17 15.89 -22.18
CA GLU A 528 8.77 16.37 -23.52
C GLU A 528 7.32 16.92 -23.52
N ARG A 529 6.43 16.32 -22.70
CA ARG A 529 5.06 16.85 -22.54
C ARG A 529 5.04 18.15 -21.75
N ALA A 530 5.90 18.29 -20.74
CA ALA A 530 6.04 19.55 -20.00
C ALA A 530 6.59 20.66 -20.90
N GLU A 531 7.64 20.38 -21.69
CA GLU A 531 8.21 21.31 -22.66
C GLU A 531 7.20 21.73 -23.73
N ALA A 532 6.38 20.79 -24.22
CA ALA A 532 5.30 21.11 -25.13
C ALA A 532 4.30 22.11 -24.51
N ILE A 533 3.86 21.86 -23.25
CA ILE A 533 2.94 22.77 -22.54
C ILE A 533 3.59 24.17 -22.35
N GLU A 534 4.88 24.21 -22.00
CA GLU A 534 5.62 25.46 -21.84
C GLU A 534 5.75 26.23 -23.14
N SER A 535 5.95 25.52 -24.27
CA SER A 535 6.04 26.14 -25.58
C SER A 535 4.73 26.83 -26.01
N TRP A 536 3.58 26.30 -25.60
CA TRP A 536 2.28 26.90 -25.90
C TRP A 536 2.08 28.27 -25.25
N ALA A 537 2.75 28.52 -24.12
CA ALA A 537 2.71 29.86 -23.49
C ALA A 537 3.38 30.97 -24.30
N MET A 538 4.10 30.61 -25.35
CA MET A 538 4.77 31.57 -26.23
C MET A 538 3.99 31.83 -27.54
N LEU A 539 2.84 31.17 -27.74
CA LEU A 539 2.00 31.30 -28.90
C LEU A 539 1.05 32.49 -28.76
N GLU A 540 0.78 33.16 -29.88
CA GLU A 540 -0.03 34.39 -29.94
C GLU A 540 -1.39 34.19 -30.65
N SER A 541 -1.61 33.03 -31.28
CA SER A 541 -2.85 32.78 -32.02
C SER A 541 -3.43 31.38 -31.76
N ALA A 542 -4.76 31.27 -31.85
CA ALA A 542 -5.47 30.00 -31.77
C ALA A 542 -5.07 29.02 -32.89
N ASP A 543 -4.78 29.53 -34.09
CA ASP A 543 -4.35 28.70 -35.22
C ASP A 543 -2.99 28.04 -34.95
N ASP A 544 -2.01 28.79 -34.44
CA ASP A 544 -0.71 28.25 -34.07
C ASP A 544 -0.84 27.25 -32.93
N PHE A 545 -1.71 27.52 -31.96
CA PHE A 545 -1.97 26.62 -30.87
C PHE A 545 -2.59 25.29 -31.34
N ILE A 546 -3.59 25.34 -32.22
CA ILE A 546 -4.20 24.14 -32.77
C ILE A 546 -3.20 23.37 -33.64
N ALA A 547 -2.40 24.06 -34.43
CA ALA A 547 -1.35 23.43 -35.22
C ALA A 547 -0.31 22.76 -34.33
N ALA A 548 0.07 23.36 -33.20
CA ALA A 548 0.98 22.78 -32.22
C ALA A 548 0.37 21.55 -31.55
N LEU A 549 -0.93 21.57 -31.22
CA LEU A 549 -1.63 20.39 -30.67
C LEU A 549 -1.67 19.22 -31.68
N ASP A 550 -1.93 19.53 -32.96
CA ASP A 550 -2.04 18.52 -34.03
C ASP A 550 -0.67 17.95 -34.45
N ALA A 551 0.41 18.68 -34.17
CA ALA A 551 1.78 18.23 -34.44
C ALA A 551 2.39 17.37 -33.33
N LEU A 552 1.71 17.19 -32.17
CA LEU A 552 2.22 16.40 -31.06
C LEU A 552 2.47 14.95 -31.47
N PRO A 553 3.56 14.34 -30.98
CA PRO A 553 3.80 12.91 -31.12
C PRO A 553 2.90 12.06 -30.19
N PHE A 554 2.14 12.71 -29.34
CA PHE A 554 1.21 12.12 -28.37
C PHE A 554 -0.24 12.42 -28.77
N ARG A 555 -1.20 11.63 -28.27
CA ARG A 555 -2.61 12.02 -28.41
C ARG A 555 -2.84 13.37 -27.73
N PRO A 556 -3.28 14.39 -28.47
CA PRO A 556 -3.42 15.74 -27.94
C PRO A 556 -4.54 15.80 -26.88
N PRO A 557 -4.47 16.73 -25.91
CA PRO A 557 -5.60 17.02 -25.05
C PRO A 557 -6.72 17.69 -25.87
N THR A 558 -7.94 17.22 -25.63
CA THR A 558 -9.15 17.84 -26.19
C THR A 558 -9.91 18.64 -25.12
N VAL A 559 -9.53 18.47 -23.87
CA VAL A 559 -10.12 19.16 -22.70
C VAL A 559 -9.00 19.80 -21.88
N PHE A 560 -9.19 21.07 -21.55
CA PHE A 560 -8.28 21.86 -20.73
C PHE A 560 -9.04 22.33 -19.49
N LEU A 561 -8.65 21.82 -18.32
CA LEU A 561 -9.23 22.20 -17.03
C LEU A 561 -8.19 23.03 -16.27
N MET A 562 -8.33 24.34 -16.35
CA MET A 562 -7.35 25.33 -15.92
C MET A 562 -7.89 26.20 -14.77
N ARG A 563 -7.08 27.07 -14.25
CA ARG A 563 -7.46 28.14 -13.32
C ARG A 563 -7.26 29.50 -14.00
N ARG A 564 -8.15 30.46 -13.70
CA ARG A 564 -7.92 31.83 -14.16
C ARG A 564 -6.69 32.42 -13.46
N GLY A 565 -5.78 32.94 -14.26
CA GLY A 565 -4.57 33.65 -13.81
C GLY A 565 -4.79 35.15 -13.71
N ALA A 566 -3.69 35.92 -13.62
CA ALA A 566 -3.67 37.36 -13.82
C ALA A 566 -3.51 37.68 -15.34
N ASP A 567 -3.78 38.91 -15.70
CA ASP A 567 -3.47 39.46 -17.02
C ASP A 567 -4.03 38.61 -18.19
N ASP A 568 -5.31 38.27 -18.10
CA ASP A 568 -6.06 37.50 -19.10
C ASP A 568 -5.39 36.18 -19.51
N THR A 569 -4.88 35.45 -18.50
CA THR A 569 -4.26 34.13 -18.69
C THR A 569 -5.01 33.00 -17.99
N TYR A 570 -4.83 31.80 -18.50
CA TYR A 570 -5.23 30.54 -17.86
C TYR A 570 -4.00 29.79 -17.36
N THR A 571 -4.02 29.34 -16.10
CA THR A 571 -2.85 28.74 -15.46
C THR A 571 -2.99 27.23 -15.32
N LEU A 572 -1.87 26.56 -15.57
CA LEU A 572 -1.63 25.15 -15.32
C LEU A 572 -0.52 25.03 -14.28
N ARG A 573 -0.59 24.00 -13.43
CA ARG A 573 0.44 23.70 -12.43
C ARG A 573 1.15 22.42 -12.83
N LEU A 574 2.44 22.53 -13.11
CA LEU A 574 3.31 21.42 -13.47
C LEU A 574 4.28 21.09 -12.31
N ALA A 575 5.00 20.00 -12.47
CA ALA A 575 6.00 19.55 -11.52
C ALA A 575 7.27 19.13 -12.27
N ALA A 576 8.43 19.56 -11.77
CA ALA A 576 9.74 19.14 -12.25
C ALA A 576 10.43 18.27 -11.20
N ASP A 577 11.15 17.26 -11.66
CA ASP A 577 12.11 16.54 -10.84
C ASP A 577 13.37 17.39 -10.70
N VAL A 578 13.78 17.63 -9.46
CA VAL A 578 14.96 18.44 -9.15
C VAL A 578 15.96 17.67 -8.25
N TYR A 579 15.91 16.33 -8.32
CA TYR A 579 16.88 15.49 -7.62
C TYR A 579 18.32 15.95 -7.91
N PRO A 580 19.24 16.02 -6.94
CA PRO A 580 19.10 15.63 -5.52
C PRO A 580 18.61 16.74 -4.59
N ASN A 581 18.09 17.86 -5.10
CA ASN A 581 17.65 18.98 -4.28
C ASN A 581 16.40 18.63 -3.45
N GLN A 582 16.21 19.33 -2.34
CA GLN A 582 15.04 19.21 -1.47
C GLN A 582 14.19 20.50 -1.53
N PRO A 583 12.87 20.38 -1.66
CA PRO A 583 12.10 19.16 -1.96
C PRO A 583 12.40 18.61 -3.36
N ASN A 584 12.40 17.30 -3.52
CA ASN A 584 12.73 16.64 -4.80
C ASN A 584 11.76 17.00 -5.95
N VAL A 585 10.59 17.51 -5.66
CA VAL A 585 9.60 17.96 -6.64
C VAL A 585 9.44 19.45 -6.53
N ARG A 586 9.82 20.19 -7.58
CA ARG A 586 9.55 21.62 -7.72
C ARG A 586 8.28 21.82 -8.53
N ARG A 587 7.28 22.46 -7.92
CA ARG A 587 6.05 22.84 -8.63
C ARG A 587 6.20 24.23 -9.22
N TYR A 588 5.71 24.42 -10.45
CA TYR A 588 5.72 25.69 -11.15
C TYR A 588 4.41 25.85 -11.94
N HIS A 589 4.17 27.06 -12.44
CA HIS A 589 2.99 27.40 -13.19
C HIS A 589 3.36 27.77 -14.62
N VAL A 590 2.53 27.36 -15.56
CA VAL A 590 2.53 27.82 -16.94
C VAL A 590 1.26 28.61 -17.15
N ALA A 591 1.39 29.82 -17.68
CA ALA A 591 0.28 30.68 -18.02
C ALA A 591 0.08 30.68 -19.55
N LEU A 592 -1.11 30.28 -19.98
CA LEU A 592 -1.52 30.33 -21.39
C LEU A 592 -2.39 31.57 -21.62
N ASP A 593 -2.17 32.27 -22.69
CA ASP A 593 -2.98 33.43 -23.06
C ASP A 593 -4.44 33.00 -23.31
N GLU A 594 -5.41 33.77 -22.84
CA GLU A 594 -6.84 33.55 -23.08
C GLU A 594 -7.17 33.56 -24.56
N ALA A 595 -6.48 34.42 -25.35
CA ALA A 595 -6.65 34.53 -26.80
C ALA A 595 -6.41 33.22 -27.57
N LEU A 596 -5.63 32.28 -27.03
CA LEU A 596 -5.43 30.94 -27.63
C LEU A 596 -6.71 30.13 -27.70
N PHE A 597 -7.68 30.44 -26.84
CA PHE A 597 -8.96 29.75 -26.73
C PHE A 597 -10.15 30.57 -27.26
N GLU A 598 -9.93 31.80 -27.69
CA GLU A 598 -10.93 32.67 -28.31
C GLU A 598 -11.16 32.31 -29.81
N ASP A 599 -11.57 31.07 -30.05
CA ASP A 599 -11.81 30.53 -31.39
C ASP A 599 -13.07 29.63 -31.36
N PRO A 600 -13.90 29.64 -32.42
CA PRO A 600 -15.11 28.80 -32.50
C PRO A 600 -14.85 27.28 -32.33
N ARG A 601 -13.62 26.83 -32.52
CA ARG A 601 -13.22 25.43 -32.31
C ARG A 601 -13.12 25.06 -30.80
N PHE A 602 -13.18 26.05 -29.91
CA PHE A 602 -13.22 25.85 -28.47
C PHE A 602 -14.54 26.28 -27.85
N ASP A 603 -15.12 25.43 -26.97
CA ASP A 603 -16.19 25.84 -26.06
C ASP A 603 -15.55 26.18 -24.70
N VAL A 604 -15.53 27.46 -24.37
CA VAL A 604 -14.94 27.93 -23.11
C VAL A 604 -16.02 28.28 -22.12
N SER A 605 -15.93 27.74 -20.91
CA SER A 605 -16.86 28.01 -19.83
C SER A 605 -16.16 28.16 -18.48
N THR A 606 -16.69 29.03 -17.62
CA THR A 606 -16.21 29.17 -16.23
C THR A 606 -17.14 28.42 -15.30
N ILE A 607 -16.61 27.46 -14.55
CA ILE A 607 -17.34 26.65 -13.60
C ILE A 607 -16.66 26.76 -12.23
N GLY A 608 -17.24 27.54 -11.32
CA GLY A 608 -16.61 27.88 -10.05
C GLY A 608 -15.23 28.53 -10.27
N PRO A 609 -14.16 28.01 -9.67
CA PRO A 609 -12.82 28.57 -9.85
C PRO A 609 -12.10 28.05 -11.10
N PHE A 610 -12.75 27.22 -11.93
CA PHE A 610 -12.16 26.60 -13.09
C PHE A 610 -12.54 27.33 -14.38
N VAL A 611 -11.60 27.32 -15.31
CA VAL A 611 -11.86 27.56 -16.72
C VAL A 611 -11.78 26.22 -17.44
N LEU A 612 -12.87 25.85 -18.07
CA LEU A 612 -12.98 24.64 -18.87
C LEU A 612 -13.03 25.03 -20.34
N ALA A 613 -11.97 24.71 -21.09
CA ALA A 613 -11.95 24.86 -22.55
C ALA A 613 -11.99 23.46 -23.18
N ILE A 614 -12.93 23.26 -24.09
CA ILE A 614 -13.18 21.99 -24.79
C ILE A 614 -12.96 22.22 -26.28
N ARG A 615 -12.00 21.51 -26.85
CA ARG A 615 -11.85 21.48 -28.33
C ARG A 615 -13.00 20.67 -28.90
N LEU A 616 -13.82 21.31 -29.67
CA LEU A 616 -14.99 20.69 -30.32
C LEU A 616 -14.55 19.70 -31.41
N PRO A 617 -15.25 18.58 -31.60
CA PRO A 617 -14.99 17.67 -32.71
C PRO A 617 -15.30 18.41 -34.05
N ASN A 618 -14.46 18.19 -35.05
CA ASN A 618 -14.64 18.75 -36.41
C ASN A 618 -15.89 18.21 -37.07
#